data_5e648d113cd148c8bcac9ac8c9ccec73
#
_entry.id   5e648d113cd148c8bcac9ac8c9ccec73
#
_cell.length_a   1.000
_cell.length_b   1.000
_cell.length_c   1.000
_cell.angle_alpha   90.00
_cell.angle_beta   90.00
_cell.angle_gamma   90.00
#
_symmetry.space_group_name_H-M   'P 1'
#
loop_
_entity.id
_entity.type
_entity.pdbx_description
1 polymer ?
#
loop_
_entity_poly.entity_id
_entity_poly.type
_entity_poly.pdbx_seq_one_letter_code
_entity_poly.pdbx_strand_id
1 'polypeptide(L)'
;MDKEFRMTTQKMSVRLKTLVLAMGVVVAGTAQADTNTEVEQLRKEVQELRGMLEQYAQQQKQMNVQQQNYQAQVAAQTSPAKPAPEKKGLGITVGGAEVNFYGNVRADATYQIDGGPNKGHPYNQINKAALEGTTGNSDIFKSTLAATRLGFDFKTPTQSGDVAGKVEVDFLGANDTLRIRHAYLTYANWLIGQTWSNFAVPDYMPESIDALGYVGGAVKRTPQVRYTSTFSPQTNLIFALEDSKYSSDSVSGTTWTLGSDPDNQMRIPALTARFNHKFADNAGIVTARTMVADKQTSDDEKVAWGVGLGTKFNVTPSTTLKADYYHVKGDSSFVSWSNPGYAIDANKNIQQSEFDSITVGVTQQFNPKWRGTLGYGYMNHDADLDYINASKNPSALNKDLWQAWANVFYSPVKPVSLGLEYTYGERETFSAPNATTPLTSKTGEENRVNVVAMYNF
;
A
#
# COMPACT_ATOMS: atom_id res chain seq x y z
N MET A 1 17.89 -41.33 7.36
CA MET A 1 18.21 -39.91 7.59
C MET A 1 16.95 -39.00 7.62
N ASP A 2 15.76 -39.49 7.18
CA ASP A 2 14.54 -38.71 7.08
C ASP A 2 13.58 -38.70 8.29
N LYS A 3 13.76 -39.60 9.25
CA LYS A 3 12.84 -39.68 10.40
C LYS A 3 13.21 -38.75 11.56
N GLU A 4 14.45 -38.42 11.76
CA GLU A 4 14.87 -37.48 12.82
C GLU A 4 14.60 -36.03 12.46
N PHE A 5 14.66 -35.66 11.18
CA PHE A 5 14.38 -34.30 10.72
C PHE A 5 12.88 -33.92 10.81
N ARG A 6 11.97 -34.89 10.66
CA ARG A 6 10.53 -34.66 10.83
C ARG A 6 10.10 -34.54 12.29
N MET A 7 10.80 -35.18 13.21
CA MET A 7 10.46 -35.09 14.64
C MET A 7 10.90 -33.77 15.27
N THR A 8 11.98 -33.15 14.79
CA THR A 8 12.46 -31.83 15.28
C THR A 8 11.57 -30.68 14.83
N THR A 9 11.07 -30.70 13.60
CA THR A 9 10.15 -29.67 13.09
C THR A 9 8.78 -29.73 13.75
N GLN A 10 8.27 -30.91 14.08
CA GLN A 10 6.97 -31.07 14.75
C GLN A 10 7.00 -30.64 16.23
N LYS A 11 8.10 -30.85 16.94
CA LYS A 11 8.29 -30.36 18.32
C LYS A 11 8.48 -28.85 18.40
N MET A 12 9.05 -28.23 17.35
CA MET A 12 9.24 -26.77 17.29
C MET A 12 7.93 -26.02 17.02
N SER A 13 7.01 -26.59 16.20
CA SER A 13 5.72 -25.97 15.92
C SER A 13 4.74 -25.99 17.11
N VAL A 14 4.84 -27.01 17.98
CA VAL A 14 4.01 -27.11 19.19
C VAL A 14 4.46 -26.11 20.26
N ARG A 15 5.78 -25.87 20.39
CA ARG A 15 6.32 -24.91 21.39
C ARG A 15 6.06 -23.44 21.00
N LEU A 16 6.01 -23.13 19.72
CA LEU A 16 5.66 -21.76 19.25
C LEU A 16 4.19 -21.43 19.49
N LYS A 17 3.29 -22.42 19.39
CA LYS A 17 1.85 -22.25 19.70
C LYS A 17 1.59 -21.99 21.18
N THR A 18 2.41 -22.59 22.07
CA THR A 18 2.29 -22.38 23.52
C THR A 18 2.83 -20.99 23.95
N LEU A 19 3.81 -20.43 23.25
CA LEU A 19 4.36 -19.10 23.55
C LEU A 19 3.39 -17.98 23.18
N VAL A 20 2.63 -18.12 22.09
CA VAL A 20 1.62 -17.13 21.65
C VAL A 20 0.38 -17.19 22.56
N LEU A 21 0.06 -18.35 23.16
CA LEU A 21 -1.04 -18.48 24.11
C LEU A 21 -0.72 -17.88 25.49
N ALA A 22 0.55 -17.90 25.90
CA ALA A 22 0.96 -17.35 27.20
C ALA A 22 0.98 -15.81 27.26
N MET A 23 1.13 -15.12 26.12
CA MET A 23 1.02 -13.64 26.06
C MET A 23 -0.41 -13.11 26.03
N GLY A 24 -1.41 -13.96 25.80
CA GLY A 24 -2.82 -13.57 25.74
C GLY A 24 -3.58 -13.62 27.08
N VAL A 25 -2.99 -14.14 28.15
CA VAL A 25 -3.72 -14.42 29.41
C VAL A 25 -3.42 -13.41 30.54
N VAL A 26 -2.52 -12.46 30.32
CA VAL A 26 -2.09 -11.50 31.40
C VAL A 26 -3.03 -10.29 31.57
N VAL A 27 -4.15 -10.19 30.84
CA VAL A 27 -5.03 -9.00 30.92
C VAL A 27 -6.43 -9.24 31.58
N ALA A 28 -6.71 -10.43 32.11
CA ALA A 28 -7.98 -10.64 32.79
C ALA A 28 -7.85 -11.50 34.05
N GLY A 29 -7.75 -10.88 35.23
CA GLY A 29 -7.94 -11.59 36.49
C GLY A 29 -7.48 -10.83 37.73
N THR A 30 -8.33 -9.95 38.26
CA THR A 30 -8.21 -9.49 39.65
C THR A 30 -8.92 -10.50 40.57
N ALA A 31 -8.16 -11.30 41.30
CA ALA A 31 -8.64 -11.94 42.54
C ALA A 31 -7.46 -12.20 43.46
N GLN A 32 -7.58 -11.77 44.69
CA GLN A 32 -6.64 -11.86 45.82
C GLN A 32 -6.16 -13.28 46.04
N ALA A 33 -4.84 -13.49 46.05
CA ALA A 33 -4.17 -14.59 46.75
C ALA A 33 -2.67 -14.28 46.87
N ASP A 34 -2.13 -14.60 48.01
CA ASP A 34 -0.77 -14.61 48.55
C ASP A 34 0.39 -14.16 47.63
N THR A 35 0.77 -12.89 47.75
CA THR A 35 1.69 -12.16 46.87
C THR A 35 3.15 -12.66 46.89
N ASN A 36 3.58 -13.44 47.85
CA ASN A 36 4.97 -13.87 47.93
C ASN A 36 5.28 -15.13 47.12
N THR A 37 4.33 -16.04 46.98
CA THR A 37 4.51 -17.29 46.22
C THR A 37 4.41 -17.03 44.71
N GLU A 38 3.52 -16.16 44.27
CA GLU A 38 3.38 -15.76 42.86
C GLU A 38 4.57 -14.94 42.38
N VAL A 39 5.13 -14.07 43.21
CA VAL A 39 6.35 -13.30 42.86
C VAL A 39 7.59 -14.20 42.72
N GLU A 40 7.73 -15.24 43.54
CA GLU A 40 8.80 -16.22 43.36
C GLU A 40 8.62 -17.08 42.11
N GLN A 41 7.39 -17.46 41.81
CA GLN A 41 7.06 -18.21 40.59
C GLN A 41 7.31 -17.39 39.32
N LEU A 42 6.87 -16.13 39.31
CA LEU A 42 7.18 -15.19 38.23
C LEU A 42 8.67 -14.90 38.05
N ARG A 43 9.42 -14.81 39.16
CA ARG A 43 10.90 -14.66 39.09
C ARG A 43 11.56 -15.87 38.44
N LYS A 44 11.09 -17.07 38.76
CA LYS A 44 11.58 -18.31 38.17
C LYS A 44 11.28 -18.41 36.69
N GLU A 45 10.04 -18.07 36.27
CA GLU A 45 9.65 -18.03 34.86
C GLU A 45 10.41 -16.98 34.06
N VAL A 46 10.66 -15.79 34.65
CA VAL A 46 11.48 -14.74 34.02
C VAL A 46 12.95 -15.20 33.90
N GLN A 47 13.48 -15.95 34.83
CA GLN A 47 14.83 -16.49 34.74
C GLN A 47 14.95 -17.61 33.70
N GLU A 48 13.95 -18.48 33.58
CA GLU A 48 13.86 -19.50 32.53
C GLU A 48 13.70 -18.87 31.15
N LEU A 49 12.87 -17.83 31.03
CA LEU A 49 12.70 -17.07 29.78
C LEU A 49 13.98 -16.35 29.35
N ARG A 50 14.74 -15.78 30.30
CA ARG A 50 16.06 -15.19 30.01
C ARG A 50 17.07 -16.24 29.53
N GLY A 51 17.11 -17.42 30.18
CA GLY A 51 17.96 -18.51 29.74
C GLY A 51 17.60 -19.03 28.32
N MET A 52 16.31 -19.10 28.00
CA MET A 52 15.86 -19.47 26.65
C MET A 52 16.17 -18.38 25.62
N LEU A 53 16.06 -17.10 25.96
CA LEU A 53 16.43 -15.98 25.10
C LEU A 53 17.95 -15.95 24.82
N GLU A 54 18.77 -16.22 25.79
CA GLU A 54 20.24 -16.32 25.62
C GLU A 54 20.62 -17.52 24.74
N GLN A 55 19.98 -18.68 24.93
CA GLN A 55 20.14 -19.83 24.02
C GLN A 55 19.72 -19.53 22.59
N TYR A 56 18.60 -18.85 22.42
CA TYR A 56 18.11 -18.42 21.10
C TYR A 56 19.07 -17.44 20.43
N ALA A 57 19.58 -16.46 21.17
CA ALA A 57 20.55 -15.50 20.66
C ALA A 57 21.88 -16.15 20.26
N GLN A 58 22.34 -17.16 21.01
CA GLN A 58 23.53 -17.94 20.65
C GLN A 58 23.30 -18.83 19.44
N GLN A 59 22.15 -19.47 19.34
CA GLN A 59 21.78 -20.29 18.19
C GLN A 59 21.62 -19.45 16.90
N GLN A 60 21.11 -18.23 17.03
CA GLN A 60 20.99 -17.27 15.93
C GLN A 60 22.37 -16.77 15.46
N LYS A 61 23.29 -16.52 16.39
CA LYS A 61 24.70 -16.20 16.08
C LYS A 61 25.39 -17.35 15.32
N GLN A 62 25.21 -18.59 15.77
CA GLN A 62 25.79 -19.75 15.12
C GLN A 62 25.21 -19.99 13.72
N MET A 63 23.89 -19.81 13.53
CA MET A 63 23.28 -19.91 12.22
C MET A 63 23.77 -18.82 11.27
N ASN A 64 23.94 -17.58 11.73
CA ASN A 64 24.48 -16.49 10.91
C ASN A 64 25.93 -16.74 10.47
N VAL A 65 26.78 -17.26 11.37
CA VAL A 65 28.16 -17.64 11.04
C VAL A 65 28.19 -18.82 10.04
N GLN A 66 27.31 -19.80 10.23
CA GLN A 66 27.21 -20.95 9.33
C GLN A 66 26.68 -20.55 7.94
N GLN A 67 25.74 -19.61 7.87
CA GLN A 67 25.20 -19.04 6.65
C GLN A 67 26.24 -18.19 5.89
N GLN A 68 27.03 -17.39 6.62
CA GLN A 68 28.17 -16.65 6.03
C GLN A 68 29.26 -17.59 5.48
N ASN A 69 29.58 -18.65 6.21
CA ASN A 69 30.58 -19.64 5.75
C ASN A 69 30.06 -20.45 4.56
N TYR A 70 28.75 -20.78 4.52
CA TYR A 70 28.13 -21.46 3.38
C TYR A 70 28.09 -20.55 2.13
N GLN A 71 27.75 -19.27 2.30
CA GLN A 71 27.81 -18.28 1.22
C GLN A 71 29.24 -18.07 0.69
N ALA A 72 30.24 -18.04 1.59
CA ALA A 72 31.64 -17.93 1.20
C ALA A 72 32.14 -19.19 0.46
N GLN A 73 31.71 -20.40 0.84
CA GLN A 73 32.04 -21.65 0.16
C GLN A 73 31.36 -21.78 -1.20
N VAL A 74 30.08 -21.35 -1.31
CA VAL A 74 29.35 -21.33 -2.60
C VAL A 74 29.97 -20.30 -3.54
N ALA A 75 30.39 -19.13 -3.04
CA ALA A 75 31.07 -18.11 -3.82
C ALA A 75 32.45 -18.55 -4.31
N ALA A 76 33.14 -19.42 -3.57
CA ALA A 76 34.46 -19.96 -3.98
C ALA A 76 34.38 -21.10 -5.02
N GLN A 77 33.24 -21.79 -5.12
CA GLN A 77 33.06 -22.91 -6.05
C GLN A 77 32.38 -22.55 -7.37
N THR A 78 31.82 -21.36 -7.52
CA THR A 78 31.15 -20.89 -8.74
C THR A 78 31.79 -19.62 -9.26
N SER A 79 33.04 -19.67 -9.72
CA SER A 79 33.64 -18.60 -10.51
C SER A 79 33.74 -18.95 -11.99
N PRO A 80 32.64 -18.68 -12.78
CA PRO A 80 32.83 -18.14 -14.12
C PRO A 80 33.01 -16.61 -13.94
N ALA A 81 33.88 -16.02 -14.76
CA ALA A 81 34.14 -14.57 -14.76
C ALA A 81 32.83 -13.79 -14.64
N LYS A 82 32.65 -13.12 -13.51
CA LYS A 82 31.49 -12.28 -13.23
C LYS A 82 31.41 -11.20 -14.31
N PRO A 83 30.34 -11.11 -15.12
CA PRO A 83 30.13 -9.93 -15.91
C PRO A 83 30.18 -8.73 -14.99
N ALA A 84 30.94 -7.71 -15.33
CA ALA A 84 30.96 -6.47 -14.57
C ALA A 84 29.51 -6.03 -14.31
N PRO A 85 29.14 -5.62 -13.07
CA PRO A 85 27.79 -5.18 -12.83
C PRO A 85 27.44 -4.09 -13.83
N GLU A 86 26.39 -4.29 -14.63
CA GLU A 86 25.84 -3.22 -15.47
C GLU A 86 25.57 -2.04 -14.53
N LYS A 87 26.33 -0.96 -14.66
CA LYS A 87 26.09 0.28 -13.95
C LYS A 87 24.72 0.78 -14.39
N LYS A 88 23.69 0.52 -13.60
CA LYS A 88 22.36 1.09 -13.80
C LYS A 88 22.43 2.56 -13.39
N GLY A 89 22.34 3.45 -14.36
CA GLY A 89 22.30 4.89 -14.12
C GLY A 89 23.68 5.56 -13.96
N LEU A 90 23.66 6.87 -13.77
CA LEU A 90 24.83 7.68 -13.46
C LEU A 90 25.14 7.55 -11.95
N GLY A 91 26.07 6.66 -11.60
CA GLY A 91 26.57 6.49 -10.23
C GLY A 91 27.78 7.40 -9.99
N ILE A 92 27.75 8.15 -8.89
CA ILE A 92 28.87 8.96 -8.39
C ILE A 92 29.17 8.60 -6.95
N THR A 93 30.41 8.81 -6.50
CA THR A 93 30.76 8.69 -5.08
C THR A 93 31.02 10.08 -4.52
N VAL A 94 30.30 10.45 -3.49
CA VAL A 94 30.40 11.76 -2.83
C VAL A 94 30.53 11.55 -1.31
N GLY A 95 31.63 11.98 -0.72
CA GLY A 95 31.85 11.89 0.72
C GLY A 95 31.76 10.45 1.31
N GLY A 96 32.12 9.44 0.50
CA GLY A 96 32.00 8.04 0.89
C GLY A 96 30.61 7.42 0.65
N ALA A 97 29.65 8.20 0.20
CA ALA A 97 28.34 7.72 -0.23
C ALA A 97 28.35 7.35 -1.72
N GLU A 98 27.81 6.21 -2.07
CA GLU A 98 27.42 5.86 -3.44
C GLU A 98 26.07 6.50 -3.76
N VAL A 99 25.98 7.31 -4.80
CA VAL A 99 24.75 7.98 -5.24
C VAL A 99 24.44 7.54 -6.68
N ASN A 100 23.25 6.98 -6.90
CA ASN A 100 22.78 6.55 -8.20
C ASN A 100 21.57 7.39 -8.62
N PHE A 101 21.69 8.11 -9.71
CA PHE A 101 20.58 8.85 -10.31
C PHE A 101 19.75 7.90 -11.18
N TYR A 102 18.45 8.06 -11.12
CA TYR A 102 17.49 7.30 -11.93
C TYR A 102 16.23 8.13 -12.18
N GLY A 103 15.44 7.68 -13.14
CA GLY A 103 14.18 8.35 -13.42
C GLY A 103 13.54 7.86 -14.69
N ASN A 104 12.51 8.57 -15.11
CA ASN A 104 11.92 8.43 -16.43
C ASN A 104 11.41 9.77 -16.93
N VAL A 105 11.56 10.02 -18.21
CA VAL A 105 10.78 11.01 -18.95
C VAL A 105 9.53 10.30 -19.43
N ARG A 106 8.34 10.85 -19.09
CA ARG A 106 7.07 10.20 -19.37
C ARG A 106 6.08 11.19 -19.98
N ALA A 107 5.51 10.79 -21.12
CA ALA A 107 4.45 11.47 -21.80
C ALA A 107 3.19 10.60 -21.79
N ASP A 108 2.11 11.12 -21.22
CA ASP A 108 0.79 10.49 -21.15
C ASP A 108 -0.18 11.24 -22.07
N ALA A 109 -1.04 10.50 -22.74
CA ALA A 109 -2.16 11.05 -23.45
C ALA A 109 -3.40 10.18 -23.20
N THR A 110 -4.54 10.85 -23.04
CA THR A 110 -5.84 10.22 -22.82
C THR A 110 -6.85 10.79 -23.81
N TYR A 111 -7.62 9.91 -24.41
CA TYR A 111 -8.83 10.26 -25.13
C TYR A 111 -10.05 9.77 -24.33
N GLN A 112 -10.78 10.72 -23.75
CA GLN A 112 -12.03 10.44 -23.04
C GLN A 112 -13.13 10.26 -24.08
N ILE A 113 -13.61 9.01 -24.25
CA ILE A 113 -14.67 8.69 -25.20
C ILE A 113 -15.99 9.19 -24.63
N ASP A 114 -16.27 8.89 -23.35
CA ASP A 114 -17.48 9.32 -22.67
C ASP A 114 -17.29 9.38 -21.14
N GLY A 115 -18.24 10.04 -20.43
CA GLY A 115 -18.40 10.00 -18.99
C GLY A 115 -17.39 10.80 -18.16
N GLY A 116 -16.44 11.47 -18.77
CA GLY A 116 -15.41 12.23 -18.05
C GLY A 116 -15.98 13.33 -17.16
N PRO A 117 -15.28 13.67 -16.07
CA PRO A 117 -15.63 14.82 -15.24
C PRO A 117 -15.46 16.14 -16.02
N ASN A 118 -16.18 17.19 -15.58
CA ASN A 118 -16.10 18.51 -16.21
C ASN A 118 -14.66 18.97 -16.44
N LYS A 119 -14.35 19.42 -17.68
CA LYS A 119 -13.06 19.89 -18.21
C LYS A 119 -12.05 18.81 -18.61
N GLY A 120 -12.39 17.53 -18.51
CA GLY A 120 -11.48 16.42 -18.82
C GLY A 120 -10.25 16.40 -17.90
N HIS A 121 -9.72 15.24 -17.63
CA HIS A 121 -8.51 15.05 -16.84
C HIS A 121 -7.62 13.99 -17.51
N PRO A 122 -6.29 14.15 -17.51
CA PRO A 122 -5.40 13.19 -18.17
C PRO A 122 -5.35 11.82 -17.47
N TYR A 123 -5.86 11.71 -16.24
CA TYR A 123 -5.87 10.49 -15.45
C TYR A 123 -7.26 10.15 -14.95
N ASN A 124 -7.40 8.92 -14.42
CA ASN A 124 -8.64 8.36 -13.90
C ASN A 124 -9.33 9.27 -12.87
N GLN A 125 -10.65 9.43 -13.02
CA GLN A 125 -11.52 10.09 -12.04
C GLN A 125 -12.91 9.43 -12.01
N ILE A 126 -12.96 8.12 -12.04
CA ILE A 126 -14.21 7.35 -12.05
C ILE A 126 -15.18 7.75 -10.93
N ASN A 127 -14.65 8.07 -9.74
CA ASN A 127 -15.47 8.51 -8.61
C ASN A 127 -16.21 9.85 -8.84
N LYS A 128 -15.93 10.53 -9.95
CA LYS A 128 -16.53 11.79 -10.39
C LYS A 128 -17.09 11.72 -11.81
N ALA A 129 -17.22 10.52 -12.39
CA ALA A 129 -17.83 10.35 -13.70
C ALA A 129 -19.22 11.02 -13.73
N ALA A 130 -19.59 11.61 -14.86
CA ALA A 130 -20.86 12.30 -15.00
C ALA A 130 -22.02 11.34 -14.76
N LEU A 131 -22.96 11.75 -13.90
CA LEU A 131 -24.14 10.94 -13.61
C LEU A 131 -25.19 11.11 -14.68
N GLU A 132 -26.03 10.11 -14.86
CA GLU A 132 -27.20 10.17 -15.75
C GLU A 132 -28.00 11.47 -15.57
N GLY A 133 -28.33 12.10 -16.70
CA GLY A 133 -29.03 13.38 -16.71
C GLY A 133 -28.15 14.60 -16.40
N THR A 134 -26.84 14.41 -16.25
CA THR A 134 -25.86 15.50 -16.16
C THR A 134 -25.00 15.54 -17.41
N THR A 135 -24.48 16.74 -17.76
CA THR A 135 -23.58 16.87 -18.91
C THR A 135 -22.20 16.33 -18.52
N GLY A 136 -21.81 15.21 -19.10
CA GLY A 136 -20.44 14.68 -19.04
C GLY A 136 -19.55 15.31 -20.11
N ASN A 137 -18.26 15.05 -20.01
CA ASN A 137 -17.32 15.35 -21.08
C ASN A 137 -17.07 14.10 -21.91
N SER A 138 -17.36 14.18 -23.19
CA SER A 138 -17.04 13.18 -24.22
C SER A 138 -16.16 13.81 -25.29
N ASP A 139 -15.48 12.97 -26.07
CA ASP A 139 -14.63 13.37 -27.19
C ASP A 139 -13.53 14.38 -26.81
N ILE A 140 -12.89 14.17 -25.64
CA ILE A 140 -11.86 15.07 -25.12
C ILE A 140 -10.49 14.38 -25.11
N PHE A 141 -9.55 15.03 -25.81
CA PHE A 141 -8.13 14.67 -25.73
C PHE A 141 -7.42 15.49 -24.64
N LYS A 142 -6.61 14.83 -23.83
CA LYS A 142 -5.71 15.44 -22.85
C LYS A 142 -4.34 14.78 -22.90
N SER A 143 -3.30 15.56 -22.66
CA SER A 143 -1.93 15.06 -22.52
C SER A 143 -1.22 15.76 -21.39
N THR A 144 -0.20 15.09 -20.83
CA THR A 144 0.60 15.63 -19.74
C THR A 144 1.98 14.97 -19.68
N LEU A 145 2.94 15.68 -19.11
CA LEU A 145 4.27 15.19 -18.76
C LEU A 145 4.44 15.07 -17.24
N ALA A 146 3.40 15.37 -16.46
CA ALA A 146 3.48 15.53 -15.00
C ALA A 146 3.87 14.24 -14.25
N ALA A 147 3.69 13.06 -14.84
CA ALA A 147 4.15 11.80 -14.24
C ALA A 147 5.63 11.47 -14.50
N THR A 148 6.39 12.35 -15.17
CA THR A 148 7.85 12.29 -15.24
C THR A 148 8.45 12.25 -13.85
N ARG A 149 9.44 11.37 -13.62
CA ARG A 149 10.06 11.14 -12.31
C ARG A 149 11.55 11.35 -12.36
N LEU A 150 12.07 11.97 -11.33
CA LEU A 150 13.50 12.15 -11.10
C LEU A 150 13.82 11.69 -9.67
N GLY A 151 14.89 10.95 -9.50
CA GLY A 151 15.28 10.47 -8.20
C GLY A 151 16.72 10.08 -8.08
N PHE A 152 17.15 9.88 -6.86
CA PHE A 152 18.44 9.27 -6.56
C PHE A 152 18.34 8.38 -5.34
N ASP A 153 19.08 7.27 -5.37
CA ASP A 153 19.34 6.42 -4.23
C ASP A 153 20.73 6.75 -3.71
N PHE A 154 20.92 6.70 -2.39
CA PHE A 154 22.25 6.82 -1.79
C PHE A 154 22.48 5.70 -0.79
N LYS A 155 23.75 5.31 -0.68
CA LYS A 155 24.22 4.26 0.20
C LYS A 155 25.59 4.60 0.77
N THR A 156 25.73 4.61 2.09
CA THR A 156 26.97 4.84 2.80
C THR A 156 27.28 3.63 3.68
N PRO A 157 28.31 2.84 3.37
CA PRO A 157 28.76 1.76 4.25
C PRO A 157 29.26 2.33 5.58
N THR A 158 28.86 1.70 6.70
CA THR A 158 29.38 2.00 8.04
C THR A 158 29.82 0.73 8.76
N GLN A 159 30.55 0.86 9.87
CA GLN A 159 30.99 -0.29 10.66
C GLN A 159 29.83 -1.13 11.20
N SER A 160 28.65 -0.53 11.40
CA SER A 160 27.48 -1.19 11.99
C SER A 160 26.37 -1.49 10.97
N GLY A 161 26.70 -1.43 9.67
CA GLY A 161 25.77 -1.66 8.57
C GLY A 161 25.63 -0.44 7.65
N ASP A 162 24.91 -0.60 6.57
CA ASP A 162 24.73 0.46 5.58
C ASP A 162 23.65 1.45 6.02
N VAL A 163 23.96 2.75 5.92
CA VAL A 163 22.94 3.79 5.88
C VAL A 163 22.56 3.99 4.40
N ALA A 164 21.30 3.81 4.07
CA ALA A 164 20.81 4.01 2.70
C ALA A 164 19.57 4.88 2.68
N GLY A 165 19.21 5.39 1.54
CA GLY A 165 17.99 6.17 1.39
C GLY A 165 17.69 6.51 -0.05
N LYS A 166 16.60 7.24 -0.22
CA LYS A 166 16.05 7.59 -1.52
C LYS A 166 15.41 8.97 -1.47
N VAL A 167 15.59 9.73 -2.54
CA VAL A 167 14.77 10.89 -2.84
C VAL A 167 14.20 10.72 -4.24
N GLU A 168 12.89 10.86 -4.40
CA GLU A 168 12.19 10.81 -5.69
C GLU A 168 11.10 11.86 -5.73
N VAL A 169 10.98 12.52 -6.86
CA VAL A 169 9.98 13.55 -7.13
C VAL A 169 9.26 13.29 -8.44
N ASP A 170 8.05 13.82 -8.59
CA ASP A 170 7.31 13.97 -9.85
C ASP A 170 6.67 15.38 -9.91
N PHE A 171 5.91 15.65 -10.97
CA PHE A 171 5.23 16.93 -11.18
C PHE A 171 3.70 16.81 -11.04
N LEU A 172 3.22 15.77 -10.36
CA LEU A 172 1.78 15.56 -10.06
C LEU A 172 1.32 16.30 -8.79
N GLY A 173 2.01 17.36 -8.40
CA GLY A 173 1.51 18.33 -7.43
C GLY A 173 0.39 19.20 -8.03
N ALA A 174 -0.27 20.00 -7.21
CA ALA A 174 -1.30 20.92 -7.67
C ALA A 174 -0.75 21.85 -8.78
N ASN A 175 -1.46 21.98 -9.90
CA ASN A 175 -1.03 22.75 -11.07
C ASN A 175 0.36 22.35 -11.61
N ASP A 176 0.61 21.05 -11.72
CA ASP A 176 1.85 20.47 -12.25
C ASP A 176 3.11 20.89 -11.47
N THR A 177 2.97 21.21 -10.17
CA THR A 177 4.10 21.52 -9.32
C THR A 177 4.86 20.28 -8.87
N LEU A 178 6.12 20.49 -8.48
CA LEU A 178 6.97 19.42 -7.95
C LEU A 178 6.35 18.79 -6.70
N ARG A 179 6.30 17.46 -6.66
CA ARG A 179 5.79 16.69 -5.53
C ARG A 179 6.84 15.70 -5.05
N ILE A 180 7.12 15.69 -3.75
CA ILE A 180 7.97 14.66 -3.13
C ILE A 180 7.20 13.35 -3.11
N ARG A 181 7.74 12.31 -3.76
CA ARG A 181 7.21 10.95 -3.73
C ARG A 181 7.83 10.15 -2.61
N HIS A 182 9.15 10.09 -2.61
CA HIS A 182 9.94 9.40 -1.61
C HIS A 182 11.03 10.35 -1.08
N ALA A 183 11.20 10.39 0.22
CA ALA A 183 12.30 11.03 0.91
C ALA A 183 12.51 10.31 2.24
N TYR A 184 13.39 9.32 2.26
CA TYR A 184 13.60 8.49 3.45
C TYR A 184 15.03 7.99 3.56
N LEU A 185 15.39 7.60 4.76
CA LEU A 185 16.62 6.87 5.05
C LEU A 185 16.29 5.54 5.74
N THR A 186 17.21 4.58 5.57
CA THR A 186 17.19 3.29 6.25
C THR A 186 18.50 3.05 6.96
N TYR A 187 18.42 2.48 8.16
CA TYR A 187 19.57 2.00 8.92
C TYR A 187 19.16 0.77 9.73
N ALA A 188 19.90 -0.31 9.60
CA ALA A 188 19.53 -1.62 10.16
C ALA A 188 18.08 -1.99 9.75
N ASN A 189 17.20 -2.19 10.75
CA ASN A 189 15.79 -2.58 10.53
C ASN A 189 14.82 -1.39 10.48
N TRP A 190 15.33 -0.16 10.58
CA TRP A 190 14.53 1.06 10.64
C TRP A 190 14.46 1.77 9.30
N LEU A 191 13.32 2.39 9.04
CA LEU A 191 13.12 3.36 7.97
C LEU A 191 12.46 4.61 8.60
N ILE A 192 12.99 5.78 8.26
CA ILE A 192 12.46 7.08 8.73
C ILE A 192 12.33 7.99 7.52
N GLY A 193 11.16 8.61 7.34
CA GLY A 193 10.86 9.52 6.26
C GLY A 193 9.62 9.14 5.49
N GLN A 194 9.42 9.73 4.31
CA GLN A 194 8.23 9.53 3.47
C GLN A 194 8.46 8.45 2.42
N THR A 195 7.60 7.44 2.41
CA THR A 195 7.54 6.41 1.36
C THR A 195 6.15 5.77 1.34
N TRP A 196 5.97 4.70 0.55
CA TRP A 196 4.72 3.94 0.54
C TRP A 196 4.30 3.54 1.96
N SER A 197 3.02 3.75 2.25
CA SER A 197 2.41 3.30 3.49
C SER A 197 2.66 1.82 3.72
N ASN A 198 2.76 1.42 4.97
CA ASN A 198 2.84 0.02 5.35
C ASN A 198 1.49 -0.71 5.16
N PHE A 199 0.38 0.01 5.19
CA PHE A 199 -0.97 -0.50 4.92
C PHE A 199 -1.34 -0.42 3.44
N ALA A 200 -1.17 0.73 2.78
CA ALA A 200 -1.50 0.98 1.38
C ALA A 200 -0.31 0.64 0.45
N VAL A 201 -0.21 -0.60 0.01
CA VAL A 201 0.93 -1.13 -0.72
C VAL A 201 0.59 -1.33 -2.20
N PRO A 202 1.22 -0.59 -3.14
CA PRO A 202 0.90 -0.70 -4.57
C PRO A 202 1.43 -1.97 -5.25
N ASP A 203 2.23 -2.79 -4.56
CA ASP A 203 2.91 -3.96 -5.14
C ASP A 203 1.93 -5.03 -5.66
N TYR A 204 0.72 -5.06 -5.11
CA TYR A 204 -0.31 -6.05 -5.41
C TYR A 204 -1.35 -5.55 -6.43
N MET A 205 -1.25 -4.29 -6.86
CA MET A 205 -2.09 -3.75 -7.92
C MET A 205 -1.64 -4.30 -9.29
N PRO A 206 -2.57 -4.69 -10.18
CA PRO A 206 -2.23 -5.00 -11.57
C PRO A 206 -1.58 -3.80 -12.28
N GLU A 207 -0.78 -4.08 -13.32
CA GLU A 207 -0.13 -3.01 -14.09
C GLU A 207 -1.17 -2.18 -14.85
N SER A 208 -1.04 -0.84 -14.81
CA SER A 208 -1.87 0.12 -15.53
C SER A 208 -1.02 1.19 -16.17
N ILE A 209 -1.53 1.81 -17.24
CA ILE A 209 -0.93 3.02 -17.82
C ILE A 209 -1.31 4.24 -16.98
N ASP A 210 -2.54 4.30 -16.49
CA ASP A 210 -2.98 5.44 -15.69
C ASP A 210 -2.11 5.64 -14.43
N ALA A 211 -1.55 6.85 -14.26
CA ALA A 211 -0.60 7.13 -13.17
C ALA A 211 -1.27 7.21 -11.79
N LEU A 212 -2.59 7.35 -11.71
CA LEU A 212 -3.37 7.31 -10.47
C LEU A 212 -3.90 5.90 -10.16
N GLY A 213 -3.84 4.99 -11.13
CA GLY A 213 -4.36 3.62 -11.01
C GLY A 213 -5.88 3.55 -11.09
N TYR A 214 -6.43 2.37 -10.83
CA TYR A 214 -7.85 2.06 -10.97
C TYR A 214 -8.48 1.65 -9.64
N VAL A 215 -9.80 1.48 -9.63
CA VAL A 215 -10.59 1.11 -8.45
C VAL A 215 -10.03 -0.14 -7.79
N GLY A 216 -10.12 -0.19 -6.48
CA GLY A 216 -9.65 -1.32 -5.67
C GLY A 216 -8.18 -1.22 -5.27
N GLY A 217 -7.43 -0.29 -5.84
CA GLY A 217 -6.02 -0.09 -5.53
C GLY A 217 -5.77 0.86 -4.37
N ALA A 218 -4.60 0.72 -3.76
CA ALA A 218 -4.15 1.57 -2.68
C ALA A 218 -2.81 2.20 -3.00
N VAL A 219 -2.76 3.53 -3.05
CA VAL A 219 -1.57 4.31 -3.40
C VAL A 219 -1.39 5.49 -2.45
N LYS A 220 -0.84 5.24 -1.27
CA LYS A 220 -0.52 6.32 -0.33
C LYS A 220 0.95 6.32 0.04
N ARG A 221 1.54 7.51 0.04
CA ARG A 221 2.86 7.77 0.63
C ARG A 221 2.68 8.73 1.80
N THR A 222 3.34 8.43 2.90
CA THR A 222 3.20 9.18 4.15
C THR A 222 4.53 9.24 4.88
N PRO A 223 4.84 10.35 5.57
CA PRO A 223 5.90 10.37 6.57
C PRO A 223 5.67 9.29 7.61
N GLN A 224 6.72 8.55 7.98
CA GLN A 224 6.60 7.41 8.85
C GLN A 224 7.91 7.04 9.54
N VAL A 225 7.78 6.38 10.67
CA VAL A 225 8.84 5.60 11.30
C VAL A 225 8.44 4.14 11.24
N ARG A 226 9.27 3.29 10.64
CA ARG A 226 8.98 1.88 10.36
C ARG A 226 10.08 0.99 10.92
N TYR A 227 9.68 -0.14 11.50
CA TYR A 227 10.56 -1.20 11.94
C TYR A 227 10.19 -2.52 11.27
N THR A 228 11.20 -3.23 10.75
CA THR A 228 11.02 -4.54 10.11
C THR A 228 11.64 -5.63 10.98
N SER A 229 10.84 -6.59 11.42
CA SER A 229 11.28 -7.81 12.08
C SER A 229 11.28 -8.97 11.10
N THR A 230 12.45 -9.53 10.81
CA THR A 230 12.62 -10.64 9.88
C THR A 230 12.74 -11.94 10.67
N PHE A 231 11.78 -12.85 10.51
CA PHE A 231 11.76 -14.16 11.17
C PHE A 231 12.49 -15.22 10.35
N SER A 232 12.43 -15.10 9.02
CA SER A 232 13.14 -15.98 8.08
C SER A 232 13.34 -15.22 6.76
N PRO A 233 14.13 -15.76 5.80
CA PRO A 233 14.26 -15.18 4.47
C PRO A 233 12.93 -15.05 3.71
N GLN A 234 11.91 -15.81 4.13
CA GLN A 234 10.57 -15.81 3.53
C GLN A 234 9.56 -14.97 4.31
N THR A 235 9.80 -14.69 5.62
CA THR A 235 8.75 -14.16 6.50
C THR A 235 9.25 -12.95 7.28
N ASN A 236 8.51 -11.86 7.20
CA ASN A 236 8.74 -10.68 8.04
C ASN A 236 7.43 -10.06 8.54
N LEU A 237 7.55 -9.29 9.60
CA LEU A 237 6.51 -8.46 10.17
C LEU A 237 7.02 -7.03 10.25
N ILE A 238 6.23 -6.09 9.79
CA ILE A 238 6.59 -4.69 9.70
C ILE A 238 5.59 -3.88 10.50
N PHE A 239 6.07 -3.02 11.38
CA PHE A 239 5.28 -2.04 12.11
C PHE A 239 5.65 -0.64 11.66
N ALA A 240 4.67 0.26 11.57
CA ALA A 240 4.96 1.66 11.33
C ALA A 240 4.00 2.57 12.10
N LEU A 241 4.52 3.74 12.48
CA LEU A 241 3.76 4.92 12.86
C LEU A 241 3.75 5.84 11.65
N GLU A 242 2.56 6.17 11.15
CA GLU A 242 2.36 6.90 9.90
C GLU A 242 1.60 8.20 10.14
N ASP A 243 2.08 9.29 9.54
CA ASP A 243 1.34 10.55 9.53
C ASP A 243 0.16 10.44 8.56
N SER A 244 -1.06 10.31 9.10
CA SER A 244 -2.30 10.25 8.32
C SER A 244 -2.89 11.65 8.03
N LYS A 245 -2.25 12.72 8.47
CA LYS A 245 -2.70 14.10 8.42
C LYS A 245 -3.12 14.61 7.03
N TYR A 246 -2.52 14.11 5.97
CA TYR A 246 -2.78 14.62 4.60
C TYR A 246 -4.03 14.04 3.95
N SER A 247 -4.86 13.35 4.69
CA SER A 247 -6.14 12.87 4.24
C SER A 247 -7.22 13.43 5.13
N SER A 248 -7.78 14.54 4.75
CA SER A 248 -9.05 14.92 5.35
C SER A 248 -10.10 13.96 4.83
N ASP A 249 -10.70 13.31 5.76
CA ASP A 249 -11.76 12.36 5.54
C ASP A 249 -13.12 13.00 5.77
N SER A 250 -13.19 14.33 5.84
CA SER A 250 -14.43 15.04 6.09
C SER A 250 -14.98 15.71 4.85
N VAL A 251 -16.29 15.77 4.77
CA VAL A 251 -17.02 16.58 3.80
C VAL A 251 -17.13 17.99 4.33
N SER A 252 -16.29 18.92 3.87
CA SER A 252 -16.41 20.34 4.18
C SER A 252 -17.10 21.09 3.05
N GLY A 253 -18.29 21.63 3.32
CA GLY A 253 -19.04 22.48 2.38
C GLY A 253 -19.71 21.72 1.24
N THR A 254 -20.09 22.46 0.18
CA THR A 254 -20.70 21.93 -1.04
C THR A 254 -19.69 21.33 -2.02
N THR A 255 -18.41 21.40 -1.72
CA THR A 255 -17.31 20.91 -2.55
C THR A 255 -16.65 19.74 -1.85
N TRP A 256 -16.60 18.60 -2.55
CA TRP A 256 -15.75 17.48 -2.21
C TRP A 256 -14.29 17.88 -2.36
N THR A 257 -13.75 18.50 -1.37
CA THR A 257 -12.32 18.61 -1.24
C THR A 257 -11.91 17.56 -0.22
N LEU A 258 -11.09 16.61 -0.63
CA LEU A 258 -10.11 15.95 0.23
C LEU A 258 -9.23 17.10 0.80
N GLY A 259 -9.78 17.98 1.57
CA GLY A 259 -9.17 19.16 2.08
C GLY A 259 -9.31 19.16 3.58
N SER A 260 -8.35 19.71 4.26
CA SER A 260 -8.28 19.86 5.69
C SER A 260 -9.62 20.30 6.26
N ASP A 261 -10.31 19.41 6.97
CA ASP A 261 -11.24 19.82 7.99
C ASP A 261 -10.44 20.65 9.00
N PRO A 262 -10.71 21.95 9.16
CA PRO A 262 -10.00 22.77 10.13
C PRO A 262 -10.15 22.26 11.57
N ASP A 263 -11.18 21.47 11.83
CA ASP A 263 -11.45 20.83 13.13
C ASP A 263 -10.83 19.44 13.24
N ASN A 264 -10.28 18.88 12.17
CA ASN A 264 -9.60 17.59 12.21
C ASN A 264 -8.24 17.72 12.89
N GLN A 265 -8.11 17.09 14.03
CA GLN A 265 -6.87 17.04 14.80
C GLN A 265 -6.31 15.62 14.78
N MET A 266 -5.06 15.49 14.36
CA MET A 266 -4.31 14.25 14.53
C MET A 266 -3.56 14.33 15.87
N ARG A 267 -4.06 13.65 16.88
CA ARG A 267 -3.42 13.58 18.20
C ARG A 267 -2.29 12.57 18.25
N ILE A 268 -2.49 11.44 17.60
CA ILE A 268 -1.51 10.34 17.50
C ILE A 268 -1.39 9.87 16.06
N PRO A 269 -0.19 9.43 15.61
CA PRO A 269 -0.01 8.83 14.29
C PRO A 269 -0.83 7.55 14.14
N ALA A 270 -1.21 7.22 12.90
CA ALA A 270 -1.81 5.93 12.59
C ALA A 270 -0.78 4.81 12.85
N LEU A 271 -1.22 3.76 13.53
CA LEU A 271 -0.46 2.53 13.71
C LEU A 271 -0.80 1.56 12.60
N THR A 272 0.21 1.06 11.90
CA THR A 272 0.04 0.04 10.86
C THR A 272 0.93 -1.16 11.12
N ALA A 273 0.42 -2.35 10.76
CA ALA A 273 1.19 -3.58 10.79
C ALA A 273 1.01 -4.35 9.49
N ARG A 274 2.09 -4.98 9.00
CA ARG A 274 2.10 -5.78 7.78
C ARG A 274 2.91 -7.05 7.96
N PHE A 275 2.27 -8.18 7.79
CA PHE A 275 2.89 -9.49 7.68
C PHE A 275 3.09 -9.84 6.21
N ASN A 276 4.29 -10.30 5.85
CA ASN A 276 4.60 -10.81 4.52
C ASN A 276 5.15 -12.23 4.62
N HIS A 277 4.71 -13.09 3.70
CA HIS A 277 5.23 -14.43 3.56
C HIS A 277 5.42 -14.79 2.08
N LYS A 278 6.65 -15.18 1.71
CA LYS A 278 6.98 -15.69 0.39
C LYS A 278 6.75 -17.19 0.35
N PHE A 279 6.14 -17.70 -0.71
CA PHE A 279 5.83 -19.10 -0.94
C PHE A 279 6.28 -19.57 -2.32
N ALA A 280 6.13 -20.86 -2.62
CA ALA A 280 6.50 -21.46 -3.90
C ALA A 280 7.92 -21.07 -4.35
N ASP A 281 8.93 -21.31 -3.52
CA ASP A 281 10.34 -20.95 -3.77
C ASP A 281 10.55 -19.46 -4.16
N ASN A 282 9.80 -18.56 -3.52
CA ASN A 282 9.73 -17.12 -3.78
C ASN A 282 9.04 -16.71 -5.08
N ALA A 283 8.36 -17.62 -5.79
CA ALA A 283 7.51 -17.27 -6.94
C ALA A 283 6.29 -16.45 -6.52
N GLY A 284 5.86 -16.58 -5.25
CA GLY A 284 4.73 -15.84 -4.70
C GLY A 284 5.02 -15.14 -3.39
N ILE A 285 4.21 -14.13 -3.09
CA ILE A 285 4.16 -13.44 -1.81
C ILE A 285 2.70 -13.20 -1.44
N VAL A 286 2.36 -13.47 -0.18
CA VAL A 286 1.09 -13.07 0.44
C VAL A 286 1.38 -12.06 1.54
N THR A 287 0.45 -11.14 1.73
CA THR A 287 0.53 -10.13 2.80
C THR A 287 -0.80 -10.03 3.52
N ALA A 288 -0.74 -9.83 4.83
CA ALA A 288 -1.87 -9.41 5.66
C ALA A 288 -1.49 -8.10 6.35
N ARG A 289 -2.42 -7.15 6.37
CA ARG A 289 -2.16 -5.79 6.81
C ARG A 289 -3.28 -5.28 7.69
N THR A 290 -2.95 -4.40 8.63
CA THR A 290 -3.94 -3.69 9.43
C THR A 290 -3.49 -2.26 9.68
N MET A 291 -4.47 -1.38 9.89
CA MET A 291 -4.26 -0.02 10.36
C MET A 291 -5.27 0.35 11.42
N VAL A 292 -4.85 1.22 12.34
CA VAL A 292 -5.71 1.88 13.33
C VAL A 292 -5.30 3.34 13.38
N ALA A 293 -6.27 4.24 13.31
CA ALA A 293 -6.06 5.68 13.35
C ALA A 293 -7.10 6.36 14.24
N ASP A 294 -6.66 7.39 14.95
CA ASP A 294 -7.54 8.26 15.71
C ASP A 294 -8.12 9.34 14.77
N LYS A 295 -9.43 9.52 14.82
CA LYS A 295 -10.16 10.59 14.11
C LYS A 295 -10.84 11.45 15.12
N GLN A 296 -10.38 12.69 15.26
CA GLN A 296 -10.85 13.62 16.27
C GLN A 296 -11.24 14.94 15.65
N THR A 297 -12.38 15.44 16.06
CA THR A 297 -12.82 16.83 15.87
C THR A 297 -12.78 17.58 17.21
N SER A 298 -13.24 18.82 17.26
CA SER A 298 -13.39 19.57 18.52
C SER A 298 -14.42 18.95 19.46
N ASP A 299 -15.38 18.19 18.93
CA ASP A 299 -16.59 17.76 19.64
C ASP A 299 -16.73 16.23 19.80
N ASP A 300 -16.08 15.42 18.95
CA ASP A 300 -16.19 13.95 18.98
C ASP A 300 -14.88 13.26 18.57
N GLU A 301 -14.72 12.01 19.01
CA GLU A 301 -13.56 11.15 18.73
C GLU A 301 -14.02 9.75 18.31
N LYS A 302 -13.47 9.21 17.22
CA LYS A 302 -13.73 7.86 16.72
C LYS A 302 -12.44 7.18 16.29
N VAL A 303 -12.38 5.87 16.49
CA VAL A 303 -11.30 5.04 15.97
C VAL A 303 -11.65 4.59 14.56
N ALA A 304 -10.79 4.92 13.61
CA ALA A 304 -10.81 4.34 12.27
C ALA A 304 -9.89 3.11 12.22
N TRP A 305 -10.27 2.10 11.46
CA TRP A 305 -9.49 0.89 11.32
C TRP A 305 -9.64 0.26 9.94
N GLY A 306 -8.73 -0.61 9.59
CA GLY A 306 -8.81 -1.37 8.35
C GLY A 306 -7.95 -2.61 8.36
N VAL A 307 -8.33 -3.56 7.52
CA VAL A 307 -7.57 -4.77 7.20
C VAL A 307 -7.34 -4.86 5.70
N GLY A 308 -6.25 -5.49 5.31
CA GLY A 308 -5.93 -5.71 3.90
C GLY A 308 -5.26 -7.05 3.69
N LEU A 309 -5.54 -7.68 2.56
CA LEU A 309 -4.91 -8.90 2.10
C LEU A 309 -4.41 -8.70 0.67
N GLY A 310 -3.22 -9.16 0.36
CA GLY A 310 -2.68 -9.00 -0.98
C GLY A 310 -1.80 -10.17 -1.39
N THR A 311 -1.71 -10.39 -2.69
CA THR A 311 -0.82 -11.39 -3.26
C THR A 311 -0.26 -10.97 -4.62
N LYS A 312 0.97 -11.39 -4.87
CA LYS A 312 1.59 -11.41 -6.18
C LYS A 312 2.16 -12.80 -6.39
N PHE A 313 1.78 -13.45 -7.48
CA PHE A 313 2.20 -14.81 -7.78
C PHE A 313 2.61 -14.97 -9.24
N ASN A 314 3.85 -15.37 -9.47
CA ASN A 314 4.35 -15.76 -10.77
C ASN A 314 3.93 -17.22 -11.03
N VAL A 315 2.77 -17.39 -11.68
CA VAL A 315 2.20 -18.72 -12.03
C VAL A 315 3.14 -19.45 -12.99
N THR A 316 3.74 -18.69 -13.92
CA THR A 316 4.82 -19.14 -14.79
C THR A 316 5.89 -18.05 -14.83
N PRO A 317 7.09 -18.29 -15.42
CA PRO A 317 8.09 -17.24 -15.62
C PRO A 317 7.60 -16.03 -16.43
N SER A 318 6.51 -16.20 -17.18
CA SER A 318 5.93 -15.14 -18.04
C SER A 318 4.55 -14.66 -17.61
N THR A 319 3.91 -15.28 -16.59
CA THR A 319 2.56 -14.95 -16.16
C THR A 319 2.54 -14.59 -14.68
N THR A 320 2.14 -13.37 -14.36
CA THR A 320 2.01 -12.87 -12.99
C THR A 320 0.56 -12.57 -12.66
N LEU A 321 0.04 -13.15 -11.58
CA LEU A 321 -1.23 -12.77 -10.96
C LEU A 321 -0.99 -11.78 -9.84
N LYS A 322 -1.87 -10.81 -9.71
CA LYS A 322 -1.93 -9.88 -8.58
C LYS A 322 -3.36 -9.73 -8.10
N ALA A 323 -3.52 -9.66 -6.79
CA ALA A 323 -4.80 -9.36 -6.15
C ALA A 323 -4.56 -8.58 -4.86
N ASP A 324 -5.43 -7.64 -4.58
CA ASP A 324 -5.40 -6.83 -3.36
C ASP A 324 -6.82 -6.60 -2.87
N TYR A 325 -7.04 -6.69 -1.56
CA TYR A 325 -8.32 -6.50 -0.90
C TYR A 325 -8.13 -5.61 0.32
N TYR A 326 -9.11 -4.74 0.55
CA TYR A 326 -9.20 -3.90 1.74
C TYR A 326 -10.63 -3.86 2.25
N HIS A 327 -10.77 -3.90 3.56
CA HIS A 327 -11.96 -3.49 4.30
C HIS A 327 -11.56 -2.36 5.24
N VAL A 328 -12.24 -1.23 5.17
CA VAL A 328 -11.87 -0.01 5.91
C VAL A 328 -13.11 0.68 6.47
N LYS A 329 -13.01 1.10 7.73
CA LYS A 329 -14.00 1.93 8.42
C LYS A 329 -13.37 3.20 8.95
N GLY A 330 -13.98 4.33 8.63
CA GLY A 330 -13.64 5.64 9.18
C GLY A 330 -12.41 6.32 8.59
N ASP A 331 -11.75 5.75 7.56
CA ASP A 331 -10.60 6.36 6.88
C ASP A 331 -10.65 6.09 5.38
N SER A 332 -10.56 7.13 4.56
CA SER A 332 -10.52 7.02 3.10
C SER A 332 -9.13 7.25 2.52
N SER A 333 -8.16 7.59 3.33
CA SER A 333 -6.88 8.12 2.88
C SER A 333 -5.93 7.08 2.30
N PHE A 334 -6.14 5.80 2.61
CA PHE A 334 -5.25 4.73 2.21
C PHE A 334 -5.66 4.06 0.89
N VAL A 335 -6.96 4.02 0.60
CA VAL A 335 -7.50 3.36 -0.60
C VAL A 335 -8.03 4.41 -1.57
N SER A 336 -7.62 4.31 -2.84
CA SER A 336 -8.00 5.29 -3.86
C SER A 336 -9.49 5.18 -4.21
N TRP A 337 -10.09 6.32 -4.56
CA TRP A 337 -11.45 6.46 -5.07
C TRP A 337 -12.59 6.25 -4.06
N SER A 338 -12.30 5.93 -2.80
CA SER A 338 -13.30 5.84 -1.74
C SER A 338 -14.00 7.18 -1.47
N ASN A 339 -15.17 7.11 -0.86
CA ASN A 339 -15.83 8.27 -0.28
C ASN A 339 -15.02 8.85 0.90
N PRO A 340 -15.29 10.07 1.39
CA PRO A 340 -14.72 10.55 2.64
C PRO A 340 -14.90 9.54 3.78
N GLY A 341 -13.88 9.38 4.62
CA GLY A 341 -13.89 8.39 5.70
C GLY A 341 -14.94 8.66 6.78
N TYR A 342 -15.34 9.92 6.95
CA TYR A 342 -16.42 10.30 7.87
C TYR A 342 -17.10 11.59 7.43
N ALA A 343 -18.28 11.83 7.97
CA ALA A 343 -19.03 13.08 7.90
C ALA A 343 -19.39 13.53 9.31
N ILE A 344 -19.66 14.83 9.50
CA ILE A 344 -20.06 15.40 10.79
C ILE A 344 -21.55 15.70 10.74
N ASP A 345 -22.33 15.12 11.66
CA ASP A 345 -23.77 15.34 11.76
C ASP A 345 -24.12 16.70 12.39
N ALA A 346 -25.42 17.02 12.46
CA ALA A 346 -25.91 18.27 13.04
C ALA A 346 -25.63 18.40 14.56
N ASN A 347 -25.38 17.29 15.25
CA ASN A 347 -25.02 17.24 16.65
C ASN A 347 -23.50 17.24 16.86
N LYS A 348 -22.74 17.41 15.77
CA LYS A 348 -21.28 17.44 15.73
C LYS A 348 -20.61 16.07 15.99
N ASN A 349 -21.35 14.96 15.88
CA ASN A 349 -20.79 13.63 15.99
C ASN A 349 -20.17 13.17 14.66
N ILE A 350 -19.11 12.39 14.75
CA ILE A 350 -18.47 11.72 13.63
C ILE A 350 -19.31 10.52 13.22
N GLN A 351 -19.77 10.52 11.96
CA GLN A 351 -20.44 9.39 11.31
C GLN A 351 -19.47 8.77 10.29
N GLN A 352 -19.07 7.53 10.52
CA GLN A 352 -18.01 6.88 9.77
C GLN A 352 -18.55 6.16 8.52
N SER A 353 -17.84 6.28 7.37
CA SER A 353 -18.06 5.42 6.23
C SER A 353 -17.37 4.08 6.42
N GLU A 354 -17.88 3.05 5.76
CA GLU A 354 -17.32 1.71 5.73
C GLU A 354 -17.38 1.20 4.30
N PHE A 355 -16.33 0.48 3.85
CA PHE A 355 -16.28 -0.03 2.48
C PHE A 355 -15.37 -1.23 2.33
N ASP A 356 -15.68 -2.04 1.32
CA ASP A 356 -14.86 -3.11 0.79
C ASP A 356 -14.30 -2.73 -0.57
N SER A 357 -13.09 -3.17 -0.86
CA SER A 357 -12.38 -2.85 -2.09
C SER A 357 -11.52 -4.02 -2.54
N ILE A 358 -11.60 -4.39 -3.80
CA ILE A 358 -10.78 -5.45 -4.39
C ILE A 358 -10.24 -5.03 -5.75
N THR A 359 -8.99 -5.39 -6.04
CA THR A 359 -8.45 -5.36 -7.40
C THR A 359 -7.76 -6.68 -7.71
N VAL A 360 -7.94 -7.15 -8.94
CA VAL A 360 -7.33 -8.39 -9.44
C VAL A 360 -6.83 -8.18 -10.87
N GLY A 361 -5.79 -8.89 -11.26
CA GLY A 361 -5.36 -8.87 -12.64
C GLY A 361 -4.25 -9.85 -12.95
N VAL A 362 -4.06 -10.05 -14.24
CA VAL A 362 -3.04 -10.92 -14.80
C VAL A 362 -2.18 -10.15 -15.79
N THR A 363 -0.88 -10.22 -15.61
CA THR A 363 0.11 -9.69 -16.55
C THR A 363 0.79 -10.86 -17.26
N GLN A 364 0.79 -10.83 -18.60
CA GLN A 364 1.45 -11.81 -19.45
C GLN A 364 2.59 -11.15 -20.20
N GLN A 365 3.81 -11.70 -20.03
CA GLN A 365 4.95 -11.39 -20.89
C GLN A 365 4.88 -12.33 -22.11
N PHE A 366 4.55 -11.79 -23.28
CA PHE A 366 4.41 -12.56 -24.51
C PHE A 366 5.78 -12.90 -25.11
N ASN A 367 6.70 -11.95 -25.03
CA ASN A 367 8.09 -12.08 -25.43
C ASN A 367 8.93 -10.93 -24.81
N PRO A 368 10.26 -10.85 -24.98
CA PRO A 368 11.08 -9.81 -24.35
C PRO A 368 10.67 -8.36 -24.63
N LYS A 369 9.88 -8.11 -25.68
CA LYS A 369 9.46 -6.77 -26.11
C LYS A 369 7.98 -6.46 -25.83
N TRP A 370 7.15 -7.46 -25.66
CA TRP A 370 5.71 -7.31 -25.53
C TRP A 370 5.17 -7.91 -24.22
N ARG A 371 4.43 -7.14 -23.48
CA ARG A 371 3.63 -7.61 -22.35
C ARG A 371 2.26 -6.95 -22.35
N GLY A 372 1.28 -7.59 -21.71
CA GLY A 372 -0.07 -7.04 -21.57
C GLY A 372 -0.67 -7.42 -20.23
N THR A 373 -1.62 -6.62 -19.78
CA THR A 373 -2.34 -6.82 -18.52
C THR A 373 -3.83 -6.72 -18.74
N LEU A 374 -4.56 -7.63 -18.13
CA LEU A 374 -6.00 -7.52 -17.89
C LEU A 374 -6.20 -7.29 -16.41
N GLY A 375 -6.99 -6.29 -16.06
CA GLY A 375 -7.27 -5.93 -14.68
C GLY A 375 -8.74 -5.59 -14.45
N TYR A 376 -9.18 -5.78 -13.23
CA TYR A 376 -10.50 -5.44 -12.73
C TYR A 376 -10.42 -4.94 -11.30
N GLY A 377 -11.19 -3.91 -10.98
CA GLY A 377 -11.32 -3.37 -9.65
C GLY A 377 -12.77 -3.09 -9.29
N TYR A 378 -13.13 -3.34 -8.05
CA TYR A 378 -14.47 -3.11 -7.51
C TYR A 378 -14.37 -2.54 -6.09
N MET A 379 -15.30 -1.65 -5.75
CA MET A 379 -15.44 -1.07 -4.41
C MET A 379 -16.93 -0.92 -4.12
N ASN A 380 -17.32 -1.34 -2.92
CA ASN A 380 -18.67 -1.17 -2.39
C ASN A 380 -18.61 -0.43 -1.06
N HIS A 381 -19.45 0.59 -0.89
CA HIS A 381 -19.60 1.31 0.37
C HIS A 381 -20.89 0.91 1.04
N ASP A 382 -20.84 0.72 2.35
CA ASP A 382 -22.01 0.40 3.17
C ASP A 382 -23.02 1.55 3.17
N ALA A 383 -24.29 1.21 3.09
CA ALA A 383 -25.40 2.15 3.09
C ALA A 383 -25.76 2.61 4.51
N ASP A 384 -24.78 3.13 5.27
CA ASP A 384 -25.01 3.71 6.60
C ASP A 384 -25.77 5.03 6.45
N LEU A 385 -27.03 5.06 6.95
CA LEU A 385 -27.90 6.23 6.84
C LEU A 385 -27.42 7.41 7.67
N ASP A 386 -26.76 7.18 8.79
CA ASP A 386 -26.25 8.25 9.63
C ASP A 386 -25.10 8.96 8.92
N TYR A 387 -24.19 8.21 8.29
CA TYR A 387 -23.13 8.76 7.45
C TYR A 387 -23.69 9.48 6.22
N ILE A 388 -24.63 8.86 5.50
CA ILE A 388 -25.21 9.43 4.28
C ILE A 388 -25.94 10.75 4.59
N ASN A 389 -26.73 10.78 5.66
CA ASN A 389 -27.49 11.97 6.07
C ASN A 389 -26.59 13.08 6.65
N ALA A 390 -25.50 12.72 7.32
CA ALA A 390 -24.50 13.67 7.79
C ALA A 390 -23.71 14.32 6.64
N SER A 391 -23.63 13.64 5.49
CA SER A 391 -22.94 14.15 4.31
C SER A 391 -23.70 15.35 3.71
N LYS A 392 -22.97 16.43 3.42
CA LYS A 392 -23.54 17.65 2.81
C LYS A 392 -23.94 17.47 1.34
N ASN A 393 -23.47 16.42 0.69
CA ASN A 393 -23.81 16.09 -0.69
C ASN A 393 -24.01 14.57 -0.88
N PRO A 394 -25.10 14.00 -0.34
CA PRO A 394 -25.34 12.57 -0.41
C PRO A 394 -25.42 12.03 -1.84
N SER A 395 -25.89 12.85 -2.80
CA SER A 395 -25.98 12.46 -4.21
C SER A 395 -24.63 12.31 -4.92
N ALA A 396 -23.55 12.76 -4.31
CA ALA A 396 -22.20 12.59 -4.82
C ALA A 396 -21.48 11.39 -4.20
N LEU A 397 -22.02 10.82 -3.11
CA LEU A 397 -21.48 9.62 -2.48
C LEU A 397 -21.65 8.42 -3.40
N ASN A 398 -20.53 7.74 -3.65
CA ASN A 398 -20.53 6.51 -4.42
C ASN A 398 -20.96 5.34 -3.52
N LYS A 399 -21.89 4.54 -3.99
CA LYS A 399 -22.29 3.26 -3.39
C LYS A 399 -21.38 2.16 -3.94
N ASP A 400 -21.33 2.07 -5.26
CA ASP A 400 -20.54 1.10 -5.99
C ASP A 400 -19.64 1.79 -7.00
N LEU A 401 -18.43 1.28 -7.16
CA LEU A 401 -17.47 1.67 -8.18
C LEU A 401 -16.85 0.42 -8.77
N TRP A 402 -16.74 0.34 -10.09
CA TRP A 402 -15.93 -0.68 -10.71
C TRP A 402 -15.24 -0.18 -11.99
N GLN A 403 -14.09 -0.76 -12.31
CA GLN A 403 -13.37 -0.52 -13.54
C GLN A 403 -12.72 -1.80 -14.05
N ALA A 404 -12.73 -1.99 -15.36
CA ALA A 404 -11.96 -3.01 -16.05
C ALA A 404 -11.02 -2.34 -17.03
N TRP A 405 -9.81 -2.87 -17.18
CA TRP A 405 -8.82 -2.36 -18.13
C TRP A 405 -8.06 -3.48 -18.81
N ALA A 406 -7.63 -3.18 -20.03
CA ALA A 406 -6.74 -4.02 -20.80
C ALA A 406 -5.64 -3.14 -21.38
N ASN A 407 -4.38 -3.53 -21.18
CA ASN A 407 -3.25 -2.81 -21.76
C ASN A 407 -2.25 -3.71 -22.46
N VAL A 408 -1.45 -3.07 -23.30
CA VAL A 408 -0.29 -3.67 -23.95
C VAL A 408 0.86 -2.68 -23.91
N PHE A 409 2.05 -3.18 -23.59
CA PHE A 409 3.30 -2.44 -23.65
C PHE A 409 4.23 -3.03 -24.70
N TYR A 410 4.87 -2.16 -25.45
CA TYR A 410 5.93 -2.48 -26.39
C TYR A 410 7.24 -1.80 -25.99
N SER A 411 8.28 -2.58 -25.75
CA SER A 411 9.63 -2.10 -25.42
C SER A 411 10.58 -2.45 -26.56
N PRO A 412 10.75 -1.57 -27.57
CA PRO A 412 11.65 -1.81 -28.69
C PRO A 412 13.09 -2.02 -28.25
N VAL A 413 13.52 -1.26 -27.24
CA VAL A 413 14.80 -1.35 -26.53
C VAL A 413 14.57 -1.16 -25.03
N LYS A 414 15.50 -1.65 -24.20
CA LYS A 414 15.35 -1.66 -22.73
C LYS A 414 14.87 -0.34 -22.10
N PRO A 415 15.41 0.85 -22.43
CA PRO A 415 15.01 2.10 -21.77
C PRO A 415 13.67 2.66 -22.27
N VAL A 416 13.12 2.17 -23.39
CA VAL A 416 11.91 2.72 -24.01
C VAL A 416 10.72 1.80 -23.77
N SER A 417 9.61 2.36 -23.33
CA SER A 417 8.32 1.67 -23.22
C SER A 417 7.22 2.53 -23.84
N LEU A 418 6.47 1.94 -24.76
CA LEU A 418 5.27 2.50 -25.35
C LEU A 418 4.07 1.67 -24.86
N GLY A 419 3.00 2.29 -24.43
CA GLY A 419 1.83 1.59 -23.93
C GLY A 419 0.52 2.12 -24.51
N LEU A 420 -0.43 1.22 -24.69
CA LEU A 420 -1.81 1.50 -25.05
C LEU A 420 -2.72 0.77 -24.06
N GLU A 421 -3.75 1.45 -23.57
CA GLU A 421 -4.71 0.91 -22.60
C GLU A 421 -6.12 1.39 -22.92
N TYR A 422 -7.06 0.48 -22.81
CA TYR A 422 -8.48 0.77 -22.80
C TYR A 422 -9.04 0.52 -21.42
N THR A 423 -9.89 1.44 -20.94
CA THR A 423 -10.54 1.36 -19.63
C THR A 423 -12.00 1.68 -19.76
N TYR A 424 -12.83 0.87 -19.12
CA TYR A 424 -14.25 1.11 -18.94
C TYR A 424 -14.62 0.89 -17.47
N GLY A 425 -15.54 1.70 -16.95
CA GLY A 425 -16.03 1.57 -15.58
C GLY A 425 -17.29 2.35 -15.33
N GLU A 426 -17.89 2.09 -14.18
CA GLU A 426 -19.14 2.69 -13.76
C GLU A 426 -19.08 3.04 -12.27
N ARG A 427 -19.77 4.08 -11.89
CA ARG A 427 -20.12 4.41 -10.52
C ARG A 427 -21.64 4.42 -10.33
N GLU A 428 -22.09 3.97 -9.17
CA GLU A 428 -23.46 4.13 -8.69
C GLU A 428 -23.44 5.00 -7.43
N THR A 429 -24.38 5.93 -7.30
CA THR A 429 -24.52 6.75 -6.09
C THR A 429 -25.57 6.18 -5.16
N PHE A 430 -25.53 6.57 -3.89
CA PHE A 430 -26.59 6.22 -2.95
C PHE A 430 -27.92 6.87 -3.32
N SER A 431 -29.02 6.18 -3.00
CA SER A 431 -30.33 6.80 -2.80
C SER A 431 -30.45 7.26 -1.35
N ALA A 432 -30.87 8.51 -1.14
CA ALA A 432 -31.09 9.05 0.20
C ALA A 432 -32.60 9.34 0.39
N PRO A 433 -33.36 8.33 0.81
CA PRO A 433 -34.83 8.42 0.89
C PRO A 433 -35.33 9.40 1.98
N ASN A 434 -34.51 9.71 2.95
CA ASN A 434 -34.84 10.57 4.10
C ASN A 434 -34.42 12.03 3.93
N ALA A 435 -33.80 12.37 2.79
CA ALA A 435 -33.54 13.77 2.46
C ALA A 435 -34.84 14.53 2.21
N THR A 436 -34.85 15.83 2.45
CA THR A 436 -35.98 16.73 2.14
C THR A 436 -36.45 16.62 0.68
N THR A 437 -35.57 16.19 -0.20
CA THR A 437 -35.89 15.73 -1.57
C THR A 437 -35.33 14.31 -1.69
N PRO A 438 -36.19 13.28 -1.87
CA PRO A 438 -35.70 11.92 -2.03
C PRO A 438 -34.72 11.84 -3.20
N LEU A 439 -33.49 11.40 -2.91
CA LEU A 439 -32.47 11.18 -3.94
C LEU A 439 -32.61 9.74 -4.43
N THR A 440 -32.76 9.57 -5.72
CA THR A 440 -32.68 8.27 -6.37
C THR A 440 -31.22 7.96 -6.70
N SER A 441 -30.85 6.70 -6.60
CA SER A 441 -29.55 6.21 -7.12
C SER A 441 -29.41 6.60 -8.58
N LYS A 442 -28.21 7.02 -8.96
CA LYS A 442 -27.84 7.35 -10.34
C LYS A 442 -26.54 6.66 -10.69
N THR A 443 -26.42 6.28 -11.94
CA THR A 443 -25.18 5.71 -12.49
C THR A 443 -24.41 6.76 -13.30
N GLY A 444 -23.11 6.53 -13.44
CA GLY A 444 -22.26 7.31 -14.32
C GLY A 444 -21.14 6.43 -14.85
N GLU A 445 -20.92 6.45 -16.13
CA GLU A 445 -19.93 5.64 -16.83
C GLU A 445 -18.67 6.44 -17.17
N GLU A 446 -17.54 5.78 -17.26
CA GLU A 446 -16.28 6.34 -17.77
C GLU A 446 -15.68 5.40 -18.83
N ASN A 447 -15.38 5.94 -20.00
CA ASN A 447 -14.85 5.20 -21.13
C ASN A 447 -13.63 5.94 -21.71
N ARG A 448 -12.43 5.31 -21.71
CA ARG A 448 -11.17 5.99 -22.02
C ARG A 448 -10.18 5.09 -22.77
N VAL A 449 -9.37 5.75 -23.60
CA VAL A 449 -8.15 5.19 -24.17
C VAL A 449 -6.96 5.99 -23.64
N ASN A 450 -5.98 5.29 -23.04
CA ASN A 450 -4.75 5.88 -22.52
C ASN A 450 -3.55 5.44 -23.36
N VAL A 451 -2.63 6.35 -23.60
CA VAL A 451 -1.36 6.08 -24.31
C VAL A 451 -0.21 6.62 -23.46
N VAL A 452 0.90 5.90 -23.43
CA VAL A 452 2.10 6.35 -22.74
C VAL A 452 3.35 6.10 -23.57
N ALA A 453 4.27 7.06 -23.52
CA ALA A 453 5.65 6.88 -23.97
C ALA A 453 6.59 7.20 -22.82
N MET A 454 7.50 6.27 -22.50
CA MET A 454 8.46 6.41 -21.40
C MET A 454 9.87 6.11 -21.86
N TYR A 455 10.82 6.91 -21.37
CA TYR A 455 12.25 6.65 -21.42
C TYR A 455 12.78 6.55 -19.98
N ASN A 456 13.30 5.38 -19.61
CA ASN A 456 13.86 5.13 -18.30
C ASN A 456 15.40 5.24 -18.35
N PHE A 457 15.99 5.87 -17.34
CA PHE A 457 17.46 6.03 -17.24
C PHE A 457 17.96 5.76 -15.82
#